data_e80334aadd473b4a57e787f90414e4e9
#
_entry.id   e80334aadd473b4a57e787f90414e4e9
#
_cell.length_a   1.000
_cell.length_b   1.000
_cell.length_c   1.000
_cell.angle_alpha   90.00
_cell.angle_beta   90.00
_cell.angle_gamma   90.00
#
_symmetry.space_group_name_H-M   'P 1'
#
loop_
_entity.id
_entity.type
_entity.pdbx_description
1 polymer ?
#
loop_
_entity_poly.entity_id
_entity_poly.type
_entity_poly.pdbx_seq_one_letter_code
_entity_poly.pdbx_strand_id
1 'polypeptide(L)'
;MSKPFLKWASGKYTQLADLFVHIPAGKRLIEPFVGGGSVFLNSDKHADYLLADVNPDLINLYQMLAIVPDEVELKARWMFEHMRSPEGYELIRSEFNAQTLDATERAAAFLYLNRHCFNGLMRYNQANKFNVGWGGYKAPYYPMDEMKAFAAMAHNCVFMTADYRRTISLAGKGDVVYCDPPYEPMPGTTGFTAYAAGDFRWENQVDLAKQCVSAFHRGARVVISNSSAPKVLDLYREHGFNLEFIKARRSISCKSSTREVAKDVVAIL
;
A
#
# COMPACT_ATOMS: atom_id res chain seq x y z
N MET A 1 -15.46 3.27 8.91
CA MET A 1 -14.19 2.98 8.23
C MET A 1 -14.06 3.86 6.99
N SER A 2 -12.96 4.59 6.88
CA SER A 2 -12.65 5.49 5.77
C SER A 2 -12.08 4.70 4.59
N LYS A 3 -12.63 4.88 3.39
CA LYS A 3 -12.04 4.27 2.19
C LYS A 3 -10.74 4.99 1.83
N PRO A 4 -9.70 4.27 1.38
CA PRO A 4 -8.54 4.90 0.77
C PRO A 4 -8.96 5.71 -0.47
N PHE A 5 -8.37 6.88 -0.64
CA PHE A 5 -8.63 7.72 -1.82
C PHE A 5 -7.92 7.22 -3.08
N LEU A 6 -6.95 6.32 -2.95
CA LEU A 6 -6.29 5.65 -4.05
C LEU A 6 -6.91 4.29 -4.36
N LYS A 7 -6.91 3.90 -5.64
CA LYS A 7 -7.03 2.51 -6.04
C LYS A 7 -5.66 1.86 -5.84
N TRP A 8 -5.57 0.83 -5.00
CA TRP A 8 -4.29 0.16 -4.75
C TRP A 8 -4.46 -1.34 -4.82
N ALA A 9 -3.54 -2.00 -5.55
CA ALA A 9 -3.56 -3.44 -5.67
C ALA A 9 -3.39 -4.09 -4.28
N SER A 10 -4.14 -5.14 -3.99
CA SER A 10 -4.09 -5.85 -2.70
C SER A 10 -4.49 -5.03 -1.46
N GLY A 11 -5.19 -3.90 -1.65
CA GLY A 11 -5.63 -3.04 -0.54
C GLY A 11 -6.44 -3.80 0.52
N LYS A 12 -6.12 -3.60 1.80
CA LYS A 12 -6.68 -4.34 2.95
C LYS A 12 -8.06 -3.87 3.40
N TYR A 13 -8.64 -2.85 2.75
CA TYR A 13 -9.89 -2.21 3.22
C TYR A 13 -11.01 -3.21 3.54
N THR A 14 -11.19 -4.25 2.73
CA THR A 14 -12.26 -5.25 2.93
C THR A 14 -11.94 -6.30 3.99
N GLN A 15 -10.71 -6.35 4.49
CA GLN A 15 -10.24 -7.29 5.51
C GLN A 15 -9.95 -6.60 6.86
N LEU A 16 -10.15 -5.28 6.94
CA LEU A 16 -9.75 -4.50 8.13
C LEU A 16 -10.41 -5.01 9.42
N ALA A 17 -11.69 -5.41 9.38
CA ALA A 17 -12.37 -5.91 10.56
C ALA A 17 -11.69 -7.16 11.14
N ASP A 18 -11.31 -8.10 10.28
CA ASP A 18 -10.61 -9.32 10.70
C ASP A 18 -9.17 -9.01 11.10
N LEU A 19 -8.50 -8.09 10.38
CA LEU A 19 -7.10 -7.73 10.62
C LEU A 19 -6.89 -6.95 11.93
N PHE A 20 -7.78 -6.00 12.26
CA PHE A 20 -7.64 -5.19 13.47
C PHE A 20 -7.79 -5.97 14.80
N VAL A 21 -8.32 -7.19 14.77
CA VAL A 21 -8.29 -8.09 15.93
C VAL A 21 -6.85 -8.44 16.31
N HIS A 22 -5.95 -8.49 15.32
CA HIS A 22 -4.56 -8.92 15.47
C HIS A 22 -3.58 -7.74 15.59
N ILE A 23 -3.96 -6.52 15.19
CA ILE A 23 -3.12 -5.33 15.37
C ILE A 23 -3.36 -4.76 16.77
N PRO A 24 -2.37 -4.88 17.69
CA PRO A 24 -2.52 -4.41 19.07
C PRO A 24 -2.47 -2.87 19.13
N ALA A 25 -2.93 -2.30 20.24
CA ALA A 25 -2.71 -0.87 20.52
C ALA A 25 -1.25 -0.60 20.86
N GLY A 26 -0.75 0.59 20.50
CA GLY A 26 0.64 1.00 20.77
C GLY A 26 0.80 2.51 20.70
N LYS A 27 1.99 2.99 21.02
CA LYS A 27 2.30 4.41 20.94
C LYS A 27 2.30 4.87 19.48
N ARG A 28 2.99 4.11 18.60
CA ARG A 28 3.16 4.44 17.20
C ARG A 28 2.93 3.20 16.33
N LEU A 29 2.20 3.38 15.22
CA LEU A 29 2.11 2.40 14.15
C LEU A 29 3.17 2.68 13.09
N ILE A 30 3.90 1.63 12.69
CA ILE A 30 4.91 1.69 11.64
C ILE A 30 4.46 0.78 10.50
N GLU A 31 4.22 1.35 9.32
CA GLU A 31 3.89 0.62 8.10
C GLU A 31 5.02 0.76 7.07
N PRO A 32 5.91 -0.23 6.90
CA PRO A 32 6.98 -0.21 5.91
C PRO A 32 6.51 -0.38 4.46
N PHE A 33 5.26 -0.78 4.25
CA PHE A 33 4.60 -1.01 2.97
C PHE A 33 3.23 -0.33 3.01
N VAL A 34 3.20 1.00 3.13
CA VAL A 34 1.94 1.72 3.39
C VAL A 34 0.94 1.61 2.25
N GLY A 35 1.41 1.52 0.99
CA GLY A 35 0.56 1.39 -0.18
C GLY A 35 -0.60 2.39 -0.17
N GLY A 36 -1.84 1.92 -0.39
CA GLY A 36 -3.04 2.76 -0.39
C GLY A 36 -3.50 3.26 0.98
N GLY A 37 -2.80 2.92 2.07
CA GLY A 37 -3.05 3.47 3.41
C GLY A 37 -4.26 2.90 4.14
N SER A 38 -4.74 1.71 3.76
CA SER A 38 -5.98 1.16 4.34
C SER A 38 -5.93 1.00 5.85
N VAL A 39 -4.77 0.62 6.41
CA VAL A 39 -4.65 0.31 7.84
C VAL A 39 -4.51 1.58 8.65
N PHE A 40 -3.54 2.45 8.38
CA PHE A 40 -3.36 3.67 9.17
C PHE A 40 -4.57 4.61 9.12
N LEU A 41 -5.24 4.74 7.96
CA LEU A 41 -6.45 5.57 7.81
C LEU A 41 -7.64 5.10 8.68
N ASN A 42 -7.60 3.88 9.20
CA ASN A 42 -8.67 3.29 9.98
C ASN A 42 -8.21 2.84 11.38
N SER A 43 -6.96 3.08 11.75
CA SER A 43 -6.44 2.75 13.07
C SER A 43 -6.74 3.87 14.06
N ASP A 44 -7.44 3.53 15.14
CA ASP A 44 -7.72 4.39 16.30
C ASP A 44 -6.91 3.99 17.54
N LYS A 45 -5.97 3.05 17.39
CA LYS A 45 -5.20 2.44 18.48
C LYS A 45 -3.82 3.05 18.69
N HIS A 46 -3.45 4.06 17.89
CA HIS A 46 -2.12 4.64 17.87
C HIS A 46 -2.19 6.17 17.84
N ALA A 47 -1.26 6.83 18.54
CA ALA A 47 -1.18 8.29 18.56
C ALA A 47 -0.37 8.85 17.39
N ASP A 48 0.69 8.12 16.98
CA ASP A 48 1.63 8.54 15.96
C ASP A 48 1.77 7.46 14.87
N TYR A 49 2.18 7.87 13.67
CA TYR A 49 2.33 7.00 12.52
C TYR A 49 3.66 7.24 11.80
N LEU A 50 4.41 6.17 11.50
CA LEU A 50 5.56 6.19 10.59
C LEU A 50 5.22 5.34 9.37
N LEU A 51 5.00 5.99 8.25
CA LEU A 51 4.42 5.41 7.05
C LEU A 51 5.44 5.48 5.91
N ALA A 52 5.86 4.34 5.40
CA ALA A 52 6.87 4.28 4.36
C ALA A 52 6.45 3.40 3.18
N ASP A 53 7.00 3.71 2.05
CA ASP A 53 6.92 2.91 0.82
C ASP A 53 8.18 3.17 -0.02
N VAL A 54 8.53 2.23 -0.88
CA VAL A 54 9.63 2.41 -1.82
C VAL A 54 9.23 3.29 -3.02
N ASN A 55 7.92 3.51 -3.23
CA ASN A 55 7.41 4.36 -4.30
C ASN A 55 7.49 5.85 -3.92
N PRO A 56 8.42 6.63 -4.49
CA PRO A 56 8.59 8.04 -4.14
C PRO A 56 7.38 8.90 -4.55
N ASP A 57 6.65 8.53 -5.60
CA ASP A 57 5.50 9.30 -6.08
C ASP A 57 4.30 9.16 -5.15
N LEU A 58 4.11 7.96 -4.58
CA LEU A 58 3.11 7.72 -3.55
C LEU A 58 3.41 8.54 -2.30
N ILE A 59 4.65 8.51 -1.83
CA ILE A 59 5.06 9.24 -0.65
C ILE A 59 4.99 10.76 -0.88
N ASN A 60 5.39 11.23 -2.06
CA ASN A 60 5.22 12.64 -2.44
C ASN A 60 3.73 13.07 -2.37
N LEU A 61 2.81 12.25 -2.88
CA LEU A 61 1.38 12.56 -2.78
C LEU A 61 0.93 12.69 -1.32
N TYR A 62 1.34 11.77 -0.45
CA TYR A 62 0.99 11.84 0.98
C TYR A 62 1.58 13.04 1.67
N GLN A 63 2.84 13.38 1.39
CA GLN A 63 3.53 14.56 1.94
C GLN A 63 2.87 15.85 1.48
N MET A 64 2.54 15.98 0.19
CA MET A 64 1.91 17.19 -0.33
C MET A 64 0.48 17.35 0.19
N LEU A 65 -0.29 16.27 0.31
CA LEU A 65 -1.62 16.32 0.96
C LEU A 65 -1.56 16.66 2.45
N ALA A 66 -0.45 16.36 3.13
CA ALA A 66 -0.25 16.74 4.52
C ALA A 66 0.16 18.21 4.70
N ILE A 67 0.87 18.79 3.73
CA ILE A 67 1.48 20.14 3.86
C ILE A 67 0.63 21.19 3.13
N VAL A 68 0.18 20.91 1.91
CA VAL A 68 -0.53 21.87 1.02
C VAL A 68 -1.77 21.19 0.37
N PRO A 69 -2.72 20.65 1.17
CA PRO A 69 -3.85 19.87 0.65
C PRO A 69 -4.70 20.64 -0.36
N ASP A 70 -4.93 21.93 -0.14
CA ASP A 70 -5.77 22.76 -1.01
C ASP A 70 -5.14 22.96 -2.39
N GLU A 71 -3.81 23.10 -2.47
CA GLU A 71 -3.11 23.22 -3.75
C GLU A 71 -3.15 21.91 -4.55
N VAL A 72 -2.91 20.77 -3.89
CA VAL A 72 -3.05 19.45 -4.53
C VAL A 72 -4.47 19.24 -5.03
N GLU A 73 -5.46 19.61 -4.21
CA GLU A 73 -6.88 19.49 -4.54
C GLU A 73 -7.23 20.32 -5.77
N LEU A 74 -6.81 21.59 -5.81
CA LEU A 74 -7.08 22.50 -6.92
C LEU A 74 -6.50 21.97 -8.24
N LYS A 75 -5.22 21.57 -8.23
CA LYS A 75 -4.55 21.02 -9.43
C LYS A 75 -5.16 19.68 -9.88
N ALA A 76 -5.45 18.79 -8.94
CA ALA A 76 -6.07 17.49 -9.25
C ALA A 76 -7.49 17.67 -9.82
N ARG A 77 -8.31 18.54 -9.23
CA ARG A 77 -9.65 18.87 -9.72
C ARG A 77 -9.60 19.38 -11.16
N TRP A 78 -8.69 20.32 -11.45
CA TRP A 78 -8.50 20.83 -12.81
C TRP A 78 -8.21 19.70 -13.81
N MET A 79 -7.30 18.76 -13.47
CA MET A 79 -7.00 17.61 -14.32
C MET A 79 -8.23 16.70 -14.52
N PHE A 80 -9.00 16.43 -13.45
CA PHE A 80 -10.22 15.62 -13.53
C PHE A 80 -11.31 16.26 -14.37
N GLU A 81 -11.36 17.59 -14.45
CA GLU A 81 -12.37 18.34 -15.21
C GLU A 81 -11.98 18.50 -16.68
N HIS A 82 -10.70 18.73 -16.97
CA HIS A 82 -10.26 19.15 -18.30
C HIS A 82 -9.51 18.07 -19.08
N MET A 83 -8.95 17.06 -18.43
CA MET A 83 -8.14 16.00 -19.08
C MET A 83 -8.91 14.68 -19.19
N ARG A 84 -10.18 14.71 -19.65
CA ARG A 84 -11.08 13.54 -19.68
C ARG A 84 -10.98 12.71 -20.95
N SER A 85 -10.00 12.92 -21.80
CA SER A 85 -9.82 12.21 -23.06
C SER A 85 -8.54 11.34 -23.03
N PRO A 86 -8.41 10.35 -23.94
CA PRO A 86 -7.16 9.61 -24.10
C PRO A 86 -5.96 10.53 -24.32
N GLU A 87 -6.11 11.61 -25.10
CA GLU A 87 -5.05 12.57 -25.41
C GLU A 87 -4.64 13.37 -24.16
N GLY A 88 -5.63 13.83 -23.37
CA GLY A 88 -5.37 14.50 -22.09
C GLY A 88 -4.66 13.59 -21.10
N TYR A 89 -5.06 12.32 -21.04
CA TYR A 89 -4.38 11.32 -20.23
C TYR A 89 -2.92 11.12 -20.65
N GLU A 90 -2.66 10.97 -21.95
CA GLU A 90 -1.30 10.79 -22.47
C GLU A 90 -0.43 12.02 -22.23
N LEU A 91 -0.99 13.23 -22.31
CA LEU A 91 -0.29 14.47 -21.98
C LEU A 91 0.19 14.43 -20.51
N ILE A 92 -0.74 14.22 -19.55
CA ILE A 92 -0.39 14.16 -18.13
C ILE A 92 0.62 13.03 -17.85
N ARG A 93 0.45 11.85 -18.48
CA ARG A 93 1.40 10.74 -18.36
C ARG A 93 2.79 11.09 -18.89
N SER A 94 2.86 11.81 -20.00
CA SER A 94 4.13 12.25 -20.59
C SER A 94 4.86 13.25 -19.69
N GLU A 95 4.16 14.26 -19.18
CA GLU A 95 4.73 15.25 -18.25
C GLU A 95 5.18 14.60 -16.93
N PHE A 96 4.37 13.70 -16.39
CA PHE A 96 4.73 12.91 -15.21
C PHE A 96 6.01 12.10 -15.42
N ASN A 97 6.16 11.47 -16.58
CA ASN A 97 7.33 10.68 -16.94
C ASN A 97 8.56 11.52 -17.34
N ALA A 98 8.37 12.76 -17.77
CA ALA A 98 9.45 13.70 -18.08
C ALA A 98 10.09 14.29 -16.81
N GLN A 99 9.46 14.11 -15.63
CA GLN A 99 9.90 14.65 -14.34
C GLN A 99 10.03 16.18 -14.34
N THR A 100 9.20 16.86 -15.10
CA THR A 100 9.19 18.34 -15.21
C THR A 100 8.22 18.99 -14.23
N LEU A 101 7.31 18.22 -13.63
CA LEU A 101 6.32 18.68 -12.68
C LEU A 101 6.97 18.99 -11.31
N ASP A 102 6.52 20.07 -10.66
CA ASP A 102 6.86 20.32 -9.27
C ASP A 102 6.22 19.27 -8.33
N ALA A 103 6.56 19.29 -7.04
CA ALA A 103 6.09 18.28 -6.09
C ALA A 103 4.56 18.25 -5.98
N THR A 104 3.89 19.41 -6.00
CA THR A 104 2.43 19.53 -5.88
C THR A 104 1.72 19.09 -7.17
N GLU A 105 2.24 19.50 -8.32
CA GLU A 105 1.76 19.07 -9.64
C GLU A 105 1.91 17.56 -9.81
N ARG A 106 3.06 17.02 -9.39
CA ARG A 106 3.35 15.60 -9.43
C ARG A 106 2.40 14.80 -8.54
N ALA A 107 2.07 15.32 -7.35
CA ALA A 107 1.08 14.72 -6.45
C ALA A 107 -0.31 14.68 -7.10
N ALA A 108 -0.76 15.79 -7.68
CA ALA A 108 -2.03 15.89 -8.38
C ALA A 108 -2.09 14.95 -9.60
N ALA A 109 -1.01 14.90 -10.40
CA ALA A 109 -0.88 14.02 -11.55
C ALA A 109 -0.89 12.53 -11.14
N PHE A 110 -0.22 12.15 -10.05
CA PHE A 110 -0.25 10.79 -9.51
C PHE A 110 -1.67 10.36 -9.16
N LEU A 111 -2.43 11.20 -8.44
CA LEU A 111 -3.83 10.94 -8.11
C LEU A 111 -4.69 10.82 -9.37
N TYR A 112 -4.52 11.73 -10.32
CA TYR A 112 -5.24 11.70 -11.60
C TYR A 112 -4.93 10.40 -12.36
N LEU A 113 -3.65 10.05 -12.54
CA LEU A 113 -3.23 8.83 -13.22
C LEU A 113 -3.77 7.57 -12.54
N ASN A 114 -3.71 7.49 -11.21
CA ASN A 114 -4.27 6.37 -10.44
C ASN A 114 -5.77 6.17 -10.70
N ARG A 115 -6.52 7.25 -10.82
CA ARG A 115 -7.99 7.16 -10.97
C ARG A 115 -8.42 6.96 -12.42
N HIS A 116 -7.57 7.32 -13.40
CA HIS A 116 -7.88 7.26 -14.84
C HIS A 116 -7.21 6.10 -15.56
N CYS A 117 -6.12 5.52 -15.05
CA CYS A 117 -5.43 4.39 -15.67
C CYS A 117 -6.23 3.09 -15.55
N PHE A 118 -5.88 2.12 -16.38
CA PHE A 118 -6.49 0.79 -16.38
C PHE A 118 -6.38 0.14 -14.99
N ASN A 119 -7.52 -0.17 -14.39
CA ASN A 119 -7.69 -0.79 -13.06
C ASN A 119 -6.98 -0.07 -11.88
N GLY A 120 -6.53 1.17 -12.03
CA GLY A 120 -5.80 1.89 -10.99
C GLY A 120 -4.41 1.32 -10.69
N LEU A 121 -3.83 0.61 -11.64
CA LEU A 121 -2.51 -0.02 -11.48
C LEU A 121 -1.41 1.04 -11.55
N MET A 122 -0.68 1.24 -10.44
CA MET A 122 0.50 2.12 -10.44
C MET A 122 1.76 1.29 -10.73
N ARG A 123 2.00 1.03 -12.03
CA ARG A 123 3.11 0.20 -12.51
C ARG A 123 4.13 1.04 -13.26
N TYR A 124 5.41 0.78 -12.97
CA TYR A 124 6.56 1.40 -13.63
C TYR A 124 7.34 0.35 -14.42
N ASN A 125 7.97 0.76 -15.51
CA ASN A 125 8.88 -0.09 -16.26
C ASN A 125 10.30 -0.04 -15.68
N GLN A 126 11.23 -0.80 -16.26
CA GLN A 126 12.63 -0.84 -15.81
C GLN A 126 13.35 0.52 -15.90
N ALA A 127 12.87 1.44 -16.75
CA ALA A 127 13.35 2.81 -16.82
C ALA A 127 12.67 3.75 -15.81
N ASN A 128 11.97 3.18 -14.83
CA ASN A 128 11.21 3.90 -13.79
C ASN A 128 10.17 4.88 -14.36
N LYS A 129 9.57 4.56 -15.51
CA LYS A 129 8.50 5.35 -16.12
C LYS A 129 7.16 4.66 -15.91
N PHE A 130 6.16 5.43 -15.48
CA PHE A 130 4.78 4.97 -15.36
C PHE A 130 4.26 4.53 -16.74
N ASN A 131 3.80 3.27 -16.87
CA ASN A 131 3.54 2.66 -18.16
C ASN A 131 2.14 2.03 -18.30
N VAL A 132 1.19 2.42 -17.46
CA VAL A 132 -0.19 1.94 -17.57
C VAL A 132 -0.98 2.86 -18.51
N GLY A 133 -1.79 2.26 -19.35
CA GLY A 133 -2.59 2.98 -20.33
C GLY A 133 -3.91 3.51 -19.75
N TRP A 134 -4.59 4.34 -20.53
CA TRP A 134 -5.92 4.87 -20.25
C TRP A 134 -6.94 3.77 -19.94
N GLY A 135 -7.71 3.94 -18.87
CA GLY A 135 -8.69 2.95 -18.41
C GLY A 135 -10.08 3.05 -19.04
N GLY A 136 -10.33 4.08 -19.86
CA GLY A 136 -11.60 4.25 -20.57
C GLY A 136 -12.81 4.60 -19.68
N TYR A 137 -12.60 5.08 -18.47
CA TYR A 137 -13.68 5.42 -17.56
C TYR A 137 -14.39 6.71 -17.98
N LYS A 138 -15.74 6.69 -18.10
CA LYS A 138 -16.55 7.86 -18.47
C LYS A 138 -16.52 8.97 -17.41
N ALA A 139 -16.55 8.58 -16.13
CA ALA A 139 -16.54 9.49 -14.98
C ALA A 139 -15.75 8.86 -13.82
N PRO A 140 -14.40 8.97 -13.81
CA PRO A 140 -13.62 8.51 -12.68
C PRO A 140 -14.03 9.25 -11.41
N TYR A 141 -14.20 8.49 -10.32
CA TYR A 141 -14.55 9.05 -9.02
C TYR A 141 -13.45 9.98 -8.51
N TYR A 142 -13.82 11.21 -8.16
CA TYR A 142 -12.93 12.18 -7.52
C TYR A 142 -13.04 12.06 -5.99
N PRO A 143 -11.98 11.66 -5.28
CA PRO A 143 -12.06 11.27 -3.87
C PRO A 143 -11.86 12.46 -2.92
N MET A 144 -12.61 13.53 -3.06
CA MET A 144 -12.42 14.77 -2.29
C MET A 144 -12.58 14.56 -0.78
N ASP A 145 -13.64 13.88 -0.36
CA ASP A 145 -13.93 13.69 1.07
C ASP A 145 -12.89 12.83 1.75
N GLU A 146 -12.39 11.79 1.05
CA GLU A 146 -11.34 10.94 1.55
C GLU A 146 -9.99 11.67 1.64
N MET A 147 -9.69 12.56 0.68
CA MET A 147 -8.48 13.40 0.73
C MET A 147 -8.54 14.39 1.90
N LYS A 148 -9.69 15.01 2.16
CA LYS A 148 -9.89 15.89 3.32
C LYS A 148 -9.75 15.14 4.64
N ALA A 149 -10.33 13.95 4.74
CA ALA A 149 -10.20 13.09 5.92
C ALA A 149 -8.73 12.68 6.16
N PHE A 150 -8.00 12.36 5.09
CA PHE A 150 -6.56 12.10 5.15
C PHE A 150 -5.79 13.32 5.68
N ALA A 151 -5.98 14.49 5.07
CA ALA A 151 -5.28 15.72 5.45
C ALA A 151 -5.51 16.08 6.93
N ALA A 152 -6.72 15.87 7.43
CA ALA A 152 -7.08 16.12 8.82
C ALA A 152 -6.31 15.25 9.83
N MET A 153 -5.93 14.01 9.47
CA MET A 153 -5.16 13.13 10.36
C MET A 153 -3.64 13.15 10.10
N ALA A 154 -3.20 13.72 8.99
CA ALA A 154 -1.82 13.66 8.54
C ALA A 154 -0.82 14.37 9.47
N HIS A 155 -1.29 15.24 10.38
CA HIS A 155 -0.44 15.94 11.35
C HIS A 155 0.27 14.99 12.35
N ASN A 156 -0.24 13.78 12.56
CA ASN A 156 0.38 12.73 13.38
C ASN A 156 1.20 11.73 12.56
N CYS A 157 1.39 11.99 11.26
CA CYS A 157 2.02 11.07 10.33
C CYS A 157 3.38 11.58 9.87
N VAL A 158 4.37 10.69 9.85
CA VAL A 158 5.65 10.87 9.16
C VAL A 158 5.65 9.98 7.92
N PHE A 159 5.76 10.58 6.73
CA PHE A 159 5.81 9.87 5.46
C PHE A 159 7.24 9.81 4.93
N MET A 160 7.74 8.63 4.59
CA MET A 160 9.14 8.43 4.22
C MET A 160 9.28 7.50 3.00
N THR A 161 9.96 7.97 1.96
CA THR A 161 10.42 7.07 0.89
C THR A 161 11.57 6.24 1.42
N ALA A 162 11.32 4.97 1.71
CA ALA A 162 12.33 4.08 2.29
C ALA A 162 12.03 2.61 2.01
N ASP A 163 13.09 1.82 1.96
CA ASP A 163 13.02 0.37 2.03
C ASP A 163 12.57 -0.09 3.43
N TYR A 164 11.90 -1.24 3.51
CA TYR A 164 11.37 -1.79 4.76
C TYR A 164 12.45 -2.01 5.83
N ARG A 165 13.68 -2.35 5.44
CA ARG A 165 14.82 -2.51 6.38
C ARG A 165 15.06 -1.24 7.15
N ARG A 166 15.13 -0.12 6.43
CA ARG A 166 15.33 1.20 7.04
C ARG A 166 14.16 1.55 7.96
N THR A 167 12.94 1.32 7.51
CA THR A 167 11.73 1.65 8.29
C THR A 167 11.64 0.81 9.56
N ILE A 168 11.81 -0.51 9.45
CA ILE A 168 11.74 -1.44 10.59
C ILE A 168 12.90 -1.20 11.58
N SER A 169 14.07 -0.73 11.12
CA SER A 169 15.19 -0.40 12.00
C SER A 169 14.88 0.73 12.99
N LEU A 170 13.86 1.55 12.71
CA LEU A 170 13.40 2.66 13.57
C LEU A 170 12.39 2.20 14.64
N ALA A 171 11.97 0.92 14.61
CA ALA A 171 11.02 0.37 15.56
C ALA A 171 11.69 -0.01 16.89
N GLY A 172 11.00 0.25 17.99
CA GLY A 172 11.44 -0.06 19.33
C GLY A 172 10.28 -0.23 20.33
N LYS A 173 10.60 -0.10 21.62
CA LYS A 173 9.63 -0.31 22.71
C LYS A 173 8.39 0.61 22.58
N GLY A 174 7.22 -0.01 22.57
CA GLY A 174 5.92 0.67 22.47
C GLY A 174 5.43 0.89 21.04
N ASP A 175 6.25 0.59 20.02
CA ASP A 175 5.83 0.63 18.62
C ASP A 175 5.09 -0.67 18.23
N VAL A 176 4.24 -0.55 17.22
CA VAL A 176 3.62 -1.67 16.51
C VAL A 176 4.06 -1.59 15.05
N VAL A 177 4.67 -2.63 14.54
CA VAL A 177 5.06 -2.75 13.13
C VAL A 177 4.01 -3.61 12.42
N TYR A 178 3.34 -3.03 11.42
CA TYR A 178 2.47 -3.78 10.53
C TYR A 178 3.08 -3.86 9.13
N CYS A 179 3.34 -5.07 8.66
CA CYS A 179 3.89 -5.33 7.34
C CYS A 179 2.85 -5.98 6.41
N ASP A 180 2.66 -5.40 5.24
CA ASP A 180 1.86 -5.94 4.14
C ASP A 180 2.71 -6.01 2.86
N PRO A 181 3.74 -6.90 2.84
CA PRO A 181 4.66 -6.99 1.71
C PRO A 181 3.97 -7.54 0.47
N PRO A 182 4.56 -7.44 -0.72
CA PRO A 182 4.13 -8.22 -1.86
C PRO A 182 4.05 -9.70 -1.51
N TYR A 183 2.87 -10.32 -1.72
CA TYR A 183 2.58 -11.68 -1.29
C TYR A 183 3.34 -12.72 -2.11
N GLU A 184 3.85 -13.73 -1.43
CA GLU A 184 4.38 -14.90 -2.08
C GLU A 184 3.27 -15.63 -2.85
N PRO A 185 3.46 -15.96 -4.14
CA PRO A 185 2.47 -16.69 -4.93
C PRO A 185 2.17 -18.08 -4.34
N MET A 186 0.89 -18.47 -4.39
CA MET A 186 0.51 -19.85 -4.07
C MET A 186 1.06 -20.82 -5.13
N PRO A 187 1.47 -22.03 -4.74
CA PRO A 187 1.91 -23.06 -5.69
C PRO A 187 0.87 -23.27 -6.80
N GLY A 188 1.32 -23.32 -8.06
CA GLY A 188 0.46 -23.50 -9.22
C GLY A 188 -0.30 -22.25 -9.69
N THR A 189 -0.14 -21.09 -9.06
CA THR A 189 -0.67 -19.83 -9.57
C THR A 189 0.37 -19.15 -10.45
N THR A 190 0.10 -19.06 -11.76
CA THR A 190 1.01 -18.42 -12.71
C THR A 190 0.66 -16.94 -12.90
N GLY A 191 1.62 -16.05 -12.77
CA GLY A 191 1.80 -14.90 -13.63
C GLY A 191 1.37 -13.53 -13.13
N PHE A 192 0.26 -13.30 -12.45
CA PHE A 192 -0.13 -11.92 -12.16
C PHE A 192 0.57 -11.31 -10.93
N THR A 193 0.87 -12.15 -9.95
CA THR A 193 1.60 -11.73 -8.74
C THR A 193 3.09 -11.51 -8.96
N ALA A 194 3.70 -12.23 -9.91
CA ALA A 194 5.10 -12.03 -10.27
C ALA A 194 5.39 -10.65 -10.91
N TYR A 195 4.41 -10.10 -11.63
CA TYR A 195 4.52 -8.75 -12.21
C TYR A 195 4.18 -7.62 -11.22
N ALA A 196 3.36 -7.90 -10.23
CA ALA A 196 2.96 -6.92 -9.21
C ALA A 196 3.97 -6.81 -8.06
N ALA A 197 4.77 -7.85 -7.82
CA ALA A 197 5.73 -7.91 -6.73
C ALA A 197 7.02 -7.10 -6.98
N GLY A 198 7.24 -6.60 -8.22
CA GLY A 198 8.49 -5.91 -8.53
C GLY A 198 9.70 -6.80 -8.22
N ASP A 199 10.73 -6.23 -7.59
CA ASP A 199 11.94 -6.99 -7.17
C ASP A 199 11.81 -7.67 -5.79
N PHE A 200 10.60 -7.76 -5.18
CA PHE A 200 10.41 -8.40 -3.88
C PHE A 200 10.34 -9.92 -4.03
N ARG A 201 11.49 -10.58 -3.88
CA ARG A 201 11.71 -12.02 -4.08
C ARG A 201 11.68 -12.78 -2.76
N TRP A 202 11.85 -14.09 -2.84
CA TRP A 202 11.88 -14.98 -1.66
C TRP A 202 12.92 -14.55 -0.63
N GLU A 203 14.10 -14.14 -1.07
CA GLU A 203 15.17 -13.65 -0.21
C GLU A 203 14.74 -12.43 0.61
N ASN A 204 13.87 -11.58 0.02
CA ASN A 204 13.29 -10.43 0.72
C ASN A 204 12.24 -10.87 1.76
N GLN A 205 11.48 -11.95 1.51
CA GLN A 205 10.55 -12.51 2.51
C GLN A 205 11.33 -13.03 3.73
N VAL A 206 12.42 -13.76 3.51
CA VAL A 206 13.30 -14.26 4.57
C VAL A 206 13.95 -13.13 5.35
N ASP A 207 14.46 -12.11 4.66
CA ASP A 207 15.05 -10.94 5.31
C ASP A 207 14.01 -10.14 6.09
N LEU A 208 12.81 -9.94 5.55
CA LEU A 208 11.71 -9.27 6.25
C LEU A 208 11.40 -9.97 7.59
N ALA A 209 11.27 -11.28 7.60
CA ALA A 209 11.04 -12.05 8.83
C ALA A 209 12.14 -11.79 9.87
N LYS A 210 13.42 -11.79 9.46
CA LYS A 210 14.56 -11.49 10.34
C LYS A 210 14.54 -10.05 10.88
N GLN A 211 14.23 -9.07 10.04
CA GLN A 211 14.11 -7.66 10.47
C GLN A 211 12.97 -7.49 11.50
N CYS A 212 11.85 -8.19 11.29
CA CYS A 212 10.72 -8.20 12.21
C CYS A 212 11.08 -8.83 13.57
N VAL A 213 11.76 -9.96 13.56
CA VAL A 213 12.30 -10.59 14.82
C VAL A 213 13.25 -9.62 15.54
N SER A 214 14.12 -8.93 14.80
CA SER A 214 15.02 -7.92 15.38
C SER A 214 14.24 -6.76 16.01
N ALA A 215 13.17 -6.27 15.37
CA ALA A 215 12.30 -5.24 15.94
C ALA A 215 11.57 -5.73 17.21
N PHE A 216 11.09 -6.96 17.21
CA PHE A 216 10.50 -7.60 18.39
C PHE A 216 11.48 -7.64 19.57
N HIS A 217 12.73 -8.04 19.35
CA HIS A 217 13.76 -8.02 20.39
C HIS A 217 14.12 -6.63 20.91
N ARG A 218 13.85 -5.57 20.12
CA ARG A 218 13.92 -4.17 20.59
C ARG A 218 12.68 -3.69 21.35
N GLY A 219 11.68 -4.57 21.52
CA GLY A 219 10.46 -4.31 22.28
C GLY A 219 9.28 -3.77 21.46
N ALA A 220 9.34 -3.81 20.13
CA ALA A 220 8.19 -3.57 19.27
C ALA A 220 7.29 -4.81 19.23
N ARG A 221 6.00 -4.63 18.93
CA ARG A 221 5.10 -5.70 18.52
C ARG A 221 5.02 -5.75 17.01
N VAL A 222 4.92 -6.94 16.43
CA VAL A 222 4.99 -7.13 15.00
C VAL A 222 3.80 -7.93 14.49
N VAL A 223 3.21 -7.48 13.40
CA VAL A 223 2.14 -8.17 12.67
C VAL A 223 2.48 -8.15 11.18
N ILE A 224 2.49 -9.30 10.53
CA ILE A 224 2.74 -9.44 9.09
C ILE A 224 1.55 -10.12 8.44
N SER A 225 0.99 -9.55 7.38
CA SER A 225 0.03 -10.21 6.49
C SER A 225 0.74 -10.82 5.29
N ASN A 226 0.35 -12.04 4.89
CA ASN A 226 0.90 -12.66 3.66
C ASN A 226 -0.07 -13.73 3.12
N SER A 227 0.29 -14.37 2.00
CA SER A 227 -0.40 -15.57 1.53
C SER A 227 -0.14 -16.75 2.47
N SER A 228 -1.07 -17.71 2.49
CA SER A 228 -0.88 -18.97 3.22
C SER A 228 -0.07 -20.01 2.42
N ALA A 229 0.86 -19.59 1.56
CA ALA A 229 1.74 -20.50 0.85
C ALA A 229 2.59 -21.33 1.86
N PRO A 230 2.73 -22.65 1.68
CA PRO A 230 3.41 -23.52 2.65
C PRO A 230 4.77 -22.99 3.10
N LYS A 231 5.60 -22.56 2.16
CA LYS A 231 6.93 -22.01 2.48
C LYS A 231 6.89 -20.72 3.30
N VAL A 232 5.82 -19.91 3.19
CA VAL A 232 5.61 -18.70 4.03
C VAL A 232 5.27 -19.11 5.45
N LEU A 233 4.38 -20.10 5.61
CA LEU A 233 3.99 -20.61 6.93
C LEU A 233 5.18 -21.22 7.64
N ASP A 234 6.00 -21.99 6.94
CA ASP A 234 7.20 -22.62 7.50
C ASP A 234 8.23 -21.55 7.89
N LEU A 235 8.50 -20.56 7.02
CA LEU A 235 9.36 -19.42 7.32
C LEU A 235 8.97 -18.72 8.63
N TYR A 236 7.68 -18.41 8.79
CA TYR A 236 7.23 -17.69 9.98
C TYR A 236 7.29 -18.56 11.24
N ARG A 237 6.97 -19.87 11.14
CA ARG A 237 7.11 -20.82 12.28
C ARG A 237 8.56 -20.94 12.72
N GLU A 238 9.49 -21.09 11.78
CA GLU A 238 10.94 -21.17 12.05
C GLU A 238 11.49 -19.93 12.77
N HIS A 239 10.85 -18.77 12.54
CA HIS A 239 11.22 -17.50 13.16
C HIS A 239 10.38 -17.16 14.42
N GLY A 240 9.57 -18.10 14.93
CA GLY A 240 8.87 -17.98 16.20
C GLY A 240 7.56 -17.17 16.15
N PHE A 241 7.01 -16.90 14.97
CA PHE A 241 5.72 -16.21 14.84
C PHE A 241 4.55 -17.14 15.21
N ASN A 242 3.57 -16.59 15.92
CA ASN A 242 2.25 -17.17 16.04
C ASN A 242 1.46 -16.89 14.76
N LEU A 243 0.77 -17.91 14.23
CA LEU A 243 0.05 -17.82 12.96
C LEU A 243 -1.46 -17.84 13.18
N GLU A 244 -2.12 -16.80 12.70
CA GLU A 244 -3.57 -16.68 12.61
C GLU A 244 -4.00 -16.61 11.15
N PHE A 245 -5.28 -16.86 10.86
CA PHE A 245 -5.76 -16.92 9.49
C PHE A 245 -7.03 -16.08 9.33
N ILE A 246 -7.02 -15.19 8.34
CA ILE A 246 -8.17 -14.37 7.97
C ILE A 246 -8.70 -14.77 6.58
N LYS A 247 -9.96 -14.44 6.29
CA LYS A 247 -10.55 -14.75 4.97
C LYS A 247 -9.89 -13.90 3.88
N ALA A 248 -9.26 -14.57 2.89
CA ALA A 248 -8.77 -13.88 1.70
C ALA A 248 -9.95 -13.58 0.76
N ARG A 249 -10.17 -12.30 0.45
CA ARG A 249 -11.10 -11.91 -0.61
C ARG A 249 -10.35 -11.88 -1.95
N ARG A 250 -10.30 -13.04 -2.64
CA ARG A 250 -9.85 -13.07 -4.03
C ARG A 250 -11.06 -12.82 -4.93
N SER A 251 -11.09 -11.68 -5.61
CA SER A 251 -11.94 -11.49 -6.78
C SER A 251 -11.39 -12.36 -7.91
N ILE A 252 -12.23 -13.30 -8.41
CA ILE A 252 -12.06 -14.09 -9.62
C ILE A 252 -11.18 -15.34 -9.49
N SER A 253 -11.84 -16.48 -9.21
CA SER A 253 -11.40 -17.81 -9.65
C SER A 253 -12.36 -18.31 -10.73
N CYS A 254 -11.85 -18.63 -11.91
CA CYS A 254 -12.63 -19.14 -13.05
C CYS A 254 -13.04 -20.64 -12.93
N LYS A 255 -12.91 -21.29 -11.77
CA LYS A 255 -13.34 -22.68 -11.56
C LYS A 255 -14.20 -22.81 -10.30
N SER A 256 -15.46 -23.20 -10.50
CA SER A 256 -16.50 -23.29 -9.46
C SER A 256 -16.47 -24.57 -8.60
N SER A 257 -15.53 -25.48 -8.77
CA SER A 257 -15.58 -26.82 -8.16
C SER A 257 -14.66 -27.07 -6.96
N THR A 258 -13.83 -26.09 -6.53
CA THR A 258 -13.02 -26.21 -5.32
C THR A 258 -12.96 -24.87 -4.60
N ARG A 259 -14.09 -24.47 -3.98
CA ARG A 259 -14.13 -23.30 -3.10
C ARG A 259 -13.66 -23.67 -1.69
N GLU A 260 -12.41 -24.03 -1.50
CA GLU A 260 -11.76 -23.72 -0.24
C GLU A 260 -11.66 -22.22 -0.17
N VAL A 261 -12.23 -21.62 0.88
CA VAL A 261 -12.11 -20.18 1.13
C VAL A 261 -10.63 -19.89 1.30
N ALA A 262 -10.03 -19.26 0.29
CA ALA A 262 -8.63 -18.89 0.38
C ALA A 262 -8.42 -18.06 1.66
N LYS A 263 -7.39 -18.38 2.41
CA LYS A 263 -7.03 -17.69 3.66
C LYS A 263 -5.71 -16.96 3.46
N ASP A 264 -5.62 -15.76 4.03
CA ASP A 264 -4.35 -15.08 4.21
C ASP A 264 -3.85 -15.39 5.63
N VAL A 265 -2.53 -15.48 5.81
CA VAL A 265 -1.91 -15.64 7.14
C VAL A 265 -1.65 -14.27 7.75
N VAL A 266 -1.85 -14.17 9.05
CA VAL A 266 -1.41 -13.07 9.91
C VAL A 266 -0.41 -13.65 10.91
N ALA A 267 0.87 -13.28 10.77
CA ALA A 267 1.97 -13.73 11.61
C ALA A 267 2.28 -12.66 12.66
N ILE A 268 2.39 -13.06 13.93
CA ILE A 268 2.40 -12.16 15.11
C ILE A 268 3.58 -12.49 16.03
N LEU A 269 4.35 -11.47 16.43
CA LEU A 269 5.35 -11.48 17.51
C LEU A 269 5.00 -10.48 18.60
#